data_f2da23e67861decac7caa98793e1f563
#
_entry.id   f2da23e67861decac7caa98793e1f563
#
_cell.length_a   1.000
_cell.length_b   1.000
_cell.length_c   1.000
_cell.angle_alpha   90.00
_cell.angle_beta   90.00
_cell.angle_gamma   90.00
#
_symmetry.space_group_name_H-M   'P 1'
#
loop_
_entity.id
_entity.type
_entity.pdbx_description
1 polymer ?
#
loop_
_entity_poly.entity_id
_entity_poly.type
_entity_poly.pdbx_seq_one_letter_code
_entity_poly.pdbx_strand_id
1 'polypeptide(L)'
;MLEAPYAVLESDLFKNSPVGEVYRTSKPVRLRLCDPDFQSDYNIVEDLRAEAASDYVIQPLFFSNGEIHAISWSTQRPGGFSDDELAAFDAVAPPFARATEIYCLRRTAVTFLDTYVGHGAGARILSGHIKRGDVQEIDAVILAADLRGFTGYTASHDGAQVVERLNAFFDILVAPITERNGEVLKFTGDGLLAIFPFEREADLGQRCRDALNAAQDAIEALTGAPGTDEVIRCGIALHPGRVLFGNVGSDSRLDFTAIGEAVNMAARLEAVAGELGRGILVSAEFADAEGGDYEAVGEFKLKGFDGERKVLAPLAR
;
A
#
# COMPACT_ATOMS: atom_id res chain seq x y z
N MET A 1 9.29 7.61 -15.84
CA MET A 1 8.11 8.49 -15.92
C MET A 1 7.96 9.12 -14.55
N LEU A 2 7.95 10.45 -14.48
CA LEU A 2 7.73 11.17 -13.22
C LEU A 2 6.22 11.41 -13.08
N GLU A 3 5.62 10.89 -12.02
CA GLU A 3 4.27 11.27 -11.62
C GLU A 3 4.39 12.50 -10.72
N ALA A 4 3.80 13.60 -11.17
CA ALA A 4 3.68 14.78 -10.33
C ALA A 4 2.46 14.63 -9.40
N PRO A 5 2.58 14.94 -8.09
CA PRO A 5 1.41 15.04 -7.23
C PRO A 5 0.38 16.01 -7.80
N TYR A 6 -0.90 15.73 -7.61
CA TYR A 6 -1.99 16.56 -8.16
C TYR A 6 -1.82 18.07 -7.85
N ALA A 7 -1.29 18.38 -6.67
CA ALA A 7 -0.98 19.76 -6.26
C ALA A 7 0.04 20.48 -7.17
N VAL A 8 0.89 19.74 -7.89
CA VAL A 8 1.86 20.32 -8.83
C VAL A 8 1.16 20.87 -10.07
N LEU A 9 0.04 20.26 -10.49
CA LEU A 9 -0.72 20.70 -11.66
C LEU A 9 -1.40 22.07 -11.43
N GLU A 10 -1.63 22.45 -10.19
CA GLU A 10 -2.17 23.75 -9.81
C GLU A 10 -1.11 24.81 -9.55
N SER A 11 0.16 24.42 -9.47
CA SER A 11 1.27 25.31 -9.18
C SER A 11 1.53 26.32 -10.33
N ASP A 12 2.02 27.50 -9.99
CA ASP A 12 2.44 28.49 -10.97
C ASP A 12 3.62 28.00 -11.82
N LEU A 13 4.46 27.12 -11.26
CA LEU A 13 5.54 26.45 -11.99
C LEU A 13 5.01 25.61 -13.14
N PHE A 14 3.94 24.84 -12.94
CA PHE A 14 3.33 24.04 -13.98
C PHE A 14 2.61 24.92 -15.00
N LYS A 15 1.81 25.89 -14.54
CA LYS A 15 1.05 26.79 -15.42
C LYS A 15 1.95 27.59 -16.35
N ASN A 16 3.14 28.01 -15.87
CA ASN A 16 4.13 28.77 -16.62
C ASN A 16 5.22 27.87 -17.22
N SER A 17 4.90 26.63 -17.59
CA SER A 17 5.83 25.70 -18.21
C SER A 17 5.37 25.32 -19.62
N PRO A 18 6.28 24.86 -20.50
CA PRO A 18 5.90 24.30 -21.80
C PRO A 18 4.98 23.09 -21.68
N VAL A 19 5.07 22.33 -20.59
CA VAL A 19 4.17 21.22 -20.28
C VAL A 19 2.75 21.73 -20.07
N GLY A 20 2.57 22.75 -19.21
CA GLY A 20 1.28 23.39 -18.99
C GLY A 20 0.67 23.98 -20.27
N GLU A 21 1.51 24.55 -21.15
CA GLU A 21 1.06 25.03 -22.44
C GLU A 21 0.54 23.92 -23.35
N VAL A 22 1.25 22.78 -23.43
CA VAL A 22 0.81 21.60 -24.19
C VAL A 22 -0.52 21.06 -23.66
N TYR A 23 -0.69 20.96 -22.34
CA TYR A 23 -1.95 20.51 -21.74
C TYR A 23 -3.11 21.46 -22.04
N ARG A 24 -2.86 22.78 -22.07
CA ARG A 24 -3.88 23.79 -22.31
C ARG A 24 -4.26 23.90 -23.79
N THR A 25 -3.29 23.79 -24.69
CA THR A 25 -3.49 24.09 -26.13
C THR A 25 -3.58 22.82 -26.99
N SER A 26 -3.14 21.67 -26.49
CA SER A 26 -2.98 20.41 -27.26
C SER A 26 -2.04 20.59 -28.48
N LYS A 27 -1.11 21.53 -28.41
CA LYS A 27 -0.16 21.84 -29.49
C LYS A 27 1.28 21.67 -28.99
N PRO A 28 2.20 21.31 -29.88
CA PRO A 28 3.62 21.28 -29.54
C PRO A 28 4.15 22.70 -29.25
N VAL A 29 5.17 22.73 -28.34
CA VAL A 29 5.94 23.94 -28.05
C VAL A 29 7.39 23.67 -28.39
N ARG A 30 8.05 24.61 -29.09
CA ARG A 30 9.47 24.52 -29.41
C ARG A 30 10.22 25.73 -28.85
N LEU A 31 11.33 25.50 -28.21
CA LEU A 31 12.23 26.50 -27.65
C LEU A 31 13.60 26.40 -28.33
N ARG A 32 13.87 27.29 -29.30
CA ARG A 32 15.16 27.33 -30.03
C ARG A 32 16.16 28.19 -29.29
N LEU A 33 16.83 27.62 -28.29
CA LEU A 33 17.80 28.32 -27.43
C LEU A 33 19.05 28.78 -28.20
N CYS A 34 19.34 28.18 -29.35
CA CYS A 34 20.42 28.56 -30.23
C CYS A 34 20.11 29.82 -31.07
N ASP A 35 18.84 30.27 -31.09
CA ASP A 35 18.46 31.50 -31.78
C ASP A 35 18.88 32.72 -30.96
N PRO A 36 19.69 33.66 -31.51
CA PRO A 36 20.13 34.85 -30.77
C PRO A 36 18.98 35.74 -30.28
N ASP A 37 17.85 35.72 -30.97
CA ASP A 37 16.66 36.52 -30.65
C ASP A 37 15.66 35.77 -29.78
N PHE A 38 15.99 34.54 -29.31
CA PHE A 38 15.11 33.73 -28.49
C PHE A 38 14.83 34.36 -27.14
N GLN A 39 13.56 34.60 -26.85
CA GLN A 39 13.04 35.07 -25.57
C GLN A 39 11.89 34.14 -25.10
N SER A 40 11.85 33.84 -23.82
CA SER A 40 10.79 33.05 -23.23
C SER A 40 10.75 33.25 -21.71
N ASP A 41 9.56 33.31 -21.16
CA ASP A 41 9.30 33.44 -19.73
C ASP A 41 9.15 32.07 -19.01
N TYR A 42 9.37 30.94 -19.71
CA TYR A 42 9.28 29.63 -19.11
C TYR A 42 10.46 29.36 -18.17
N ASN A 43 10.16 28.94 -16.96
CA ASN A 43 11.17 28.66 -15.91
C ASN A 43 12.21 27.63 -16.34
N ILE A 44 11.83 26.64 -17.16
CA ILE A 44 12.73 25.57 -17.64
C ILE A 44 13.90 26.10 -18.51
N VAL A 45 13.82 27.32 -19.02
CA VAL A 45 14.84 27.87 -19.93
C VAL A 45 16.21 27.99 -19.24
N GLU A 46 16.22 28.32 -17.96
CA GLU A 46 17.49 28.42 -17.20
C GLU A 46 18.14 27.04 -17.05
N ASP A 47 17.34 25.99 -16.74
CA ASP A 47 17.80 24.61 -16.62
C ASP A 47 18.33 24.08 -17.96
N LEU A 48 17.59 24.32 -19.05
CA LEU A 48 18.00 23.94 -20.41
C LEU A 48 19.30 24.63 -20.84
N ARG A 49 19.52 25.89 -20.47
CA ARG A 49 20.77 26.60 -20.71
C ARG A 49 21.90 26.06 -19.87
N ALA A 50 21.65 25.71 -18.61
CA ALA A 50 22.64 25.08 -17.74
C ALA A 50 23.11 23.72 -18.29
N GLU A 51 22.20 22.99 -18.94
CA GLU A 51 22.48 21.72 -19.64
C GLU A 51 23.09 21.94 -21.05
N ALA A 52 23.37 23.18 -21.46
CA ALA A 52 23.84 23.54 -22.80
C ALA A 52 22.91 23.07 -23.94
N ALA A 53 21.61 22.97 -23.68
CA ALA A 53 20.63 22.64 -24.71
C ALA A 53 20.56 23.77 -25.76
N SER A 54 20.59 23.40 -27.03
CA SER A 54 20.46 24.32 -28.17
C SER A 54 19.01 24.40 -28.70
N ASP A 55 18.25 23.35 -28.49
CA ASP A 55 16.84 23.26 -28.91
C ASP A 55 16.07 22.31 -28.00
N TYR A 56 14.81 22.61 -27.77
CA TYR A 56 13.89 21.83 -26.97
C TYR A 56 12.51 21.81 -27.64
N VAL A 57 11.94 20.63 -27.74
CA VAL A 57 10.58 20.43 -28.29
C VAL A 57 9.79 19.59 -27.30
N ILE A 58 8.58 20.01 -27.00
CA ILE A 58 7.61 19.22 -26.28
C ILE A 58 6.33 19.11 -27.08
N GLN A 59 5.78 17.90 -27.16
CA GLN A 59 4.58 17.65 -27.95
C GLN A 59 3.57 16.79 -27.19
N PRO A 60 2.27 16.91 -27.51
CA PRO A 60 1.23 16.14 -26.86
C PRO A 60 1.30 14.66 -27.26
N LEU A 61 1.02 13.77 -26.31
CA LEU A 61 0.71 12.37 -26.50
C LEU A 61 -0.77 12.17 -26.21
N PHE A 62 -1.56 11.90 -27.23
CA PHE A 62 -2.99 11.67 -27.10
C PHE A 62 -3.27 10.21 -26.77
N PHE A 63 -3.86 9.97 -25.62
CA PHE A 63 -4.32 8.64 -25.21
C PHE A 63 -5.71 8.34 -25.76
N SER A 64 -6.10 7.05 -25.80
CA SER A 64 -7.39 6.64 -26.36
C SER A 64 -8.58 7.06 -25.49
N ASN A 65 -8.35 7.28 -24.20
CA ASN A 65 -9.35 7.76 -23.25
C ASN A 65 -9.58 9.29 -23.29
N GLY A 66 -8.87 10.01 -24.17
CA GLY A 66 -8.93 11.46 -24.30
C GLY A 66 -7.98 12.22 -23.40
N GLU A 67 -7.22 11.56 -22.56
CA GLU A 67 -6.17 12.19 -21.76
C GLU A 67 -5.01 12.64 -22.64
N ILE A 68 -4.40 13.77 -22.25
CA ILE A 68 -3.23 14.33 -22.90
C ILE A 68 -2.04 14.18 -21.96
N HIS A 69 -0.98 13.58 -22.46
CA HIS A 69 0.33 13.54 -21.86
C HIS A 69 1.32 14.30 -22.73
N ALA A 70 2.57 14.38 -22.31
CA ALA A 70 3.58 15.11 -23.09
C ALA A 70 4.87 14.30 -23.17
N ILE A 71 5.57 14.45 -24.29
CA ILE A 71 6.94 13.98 -24.49
C ILE A 71 7.81 15.15 -24.90
N SER A 72 9.01 15.23 -24.35
CA SER A 72 9.97 16.26 -24.70
C SER A 72 11.28 15.69 -25.26
N TRP A 73 11.88 16.45 -26.10
CA TRP A 73 13.15 16.18 -26.78
C TRP A 73 14.05 17.39 -26.60
N SER A 74 15.30 17.16 -26.23
CA SER A 74 16.31 18.22 -26.15
C SER A 74 17.57 17.80 -26.90
N THR A 75 18.33 18.76 -27.40
CA THR A 75 19.61 18.53 -28.04
C THR A 75 20.59 19.63 -27.70
N GLN A 76 21.88 19.27 -27.66
CA GLN A 76 23.01 20.20 -27.51
C GLN A 76 23.69 20.50 -28.85
N ARG A 77 23.20 19.92 -29.95
CA ARG A 77 23.78 20.06 -31.27
C ARG A 77 23.68 21.53 -31.75
N PRO A 78 24.77 22.13 -32.24
CA PRO A 78 24.70 23.45 -32.87
C PRO A 78 23.67 23.51 -33.98
N GLY A 79 22.77 24.52 -33.93
CA GLY A 79 21.67 24.70 -34.90
C GLY A 79 20.36 23.99 -34.55
N GLY A 80 20.35 23.14 -33.49
CA GLY A 80 19.12 22.50 -33.00
C GLY A 80 18.63 21.32 -33.84
N PHE A 81 17.34 21.05 -33.81
CA PHE A 81 16.67 20.00 -34.58
C PHE A 81 16.38 20.47 -36.01
N SER A 82 16.64 19.55 -36.96
CA SER A 82 16.24 19.74 -38.38
C SER A 82 14.74 19.46 -38.57
N ASP A 83 14.20 19.90 -39.72
CA ASP A 83 12.80 19.64 -40.06
C ASP A 83 12.49 18.17 -40.24
N ASP A 84 13.46 17.37 -40.74
CA ASP A 84 13.32 15.93 -40.85
C ASP A 84 13.22 15.22 -39.46
N GLU A 85 13.97 15.72 -38.47
CA GLU A 85 13.89 15.21 -37.10
C GLU A 85 12.57 15.57 -36.42
N LEU A 86 12.09 16.81 -36.64
CA LEU A 86 10.76 17.20 -36.16
C LEU A 86 9.64 16.37 -36.77
N ALA A 87 9.72 16.11 -38.07
CA ALA A 87 8.80 15.20 -38.75
C ALA A 87 8.88 13.75 -38.22
N ALA A 88 10.09 13.30 -37.86
CA ALA A 88 10.27 12.00 -37.23
C ALA A 88 9.65 11.96 -35.81
N PHE A 89 9.77 13.04 -35.01
CA PHE A 89 9.10 13.12 -33.70
C PHE A 89 7.58 13.05 -33.84
N ASP A 90 7.01 13.77 -34.80
CA ASP A 90 5.57 13.72 -35.09
C ASP A 90 5.12 12.31 -35.53
N ALA A 91 5.93 11.61 -36.31
CA ALA A 91 5.64 10.24 -36.76
C ALA A 91 5.73 9.21 -35.60
N VAL A 92 6.64 9.42 -34.64
CA VAL A 92 6.85 8.51 -33.51
C VAL A 92 5.85 8.76 -32.37
N ALA A 93 5.34 9.97 -32.22
CA ALA A 93 4.44 10.34 -31.12
C ALA A 93 3.18 9.45 -31.02
N PRO A 94 2.43 9.10 -32.09
CA PRO A 94 1.25 8.27 -31.99
C PRO A 94 1.54 6.82 -31.52
N PRO A 95 2.50 6.06 -32.09
CA PRO A 95 2.81 4.71 -31.59
C PRO A 95 3.42 4.75 -30.19
N PHE A 96 4.20 5.78 -29.85
CA PHE A 96 4.74 5.96 -28.52
C PHE A 96 3.63 6.28 -27.50
N ALA A 97 2.64 7.07 -27.87
CA ALA A 97 1.47 7.31 -27.02
C ALA A 97 0.74 6.00 -26.69
N ARG A 98 0.55 5.10 -27.66
CA ARG A 98 -0.08 3.79 -27.41
C ARG A 98 0.72 2.92 -26.47
N ALA A 99 2.04 2.83 -26.65
CA ALA A 99 2.92 2.08 -25.77
C ALA A 99 2.93 2.64 -24.34
N THR A 100 2.98 3.97 -24.22
CA THR A 100 2.96 4.67 -22.94
C THR A 100 1.61 4.48 -22.21
N GLU A 101 0.50 4.54 -22.95
CA GLU A 101 -0.84 4.33 -22.41
C GLU A 101 -0.98 2.93 -21.78
N ILE A 102 -0.52 1.89 -22.49
CA ILE A 102 -0.53 0.51 -21.97
C ILE A 102 0.29 0.42 -20.67
N TYR A 103 1.46 1.05 -20.64
CA TYR A 103 2.29 1.09 -19.43
C TYR A 103 1.60 1.82 -18.27
N CYS A 104 0.99 2.98 -18.54
CA CYS A 104 0.23 3.74 -17.53
C CYS A 104 -0.95 2.93 -17.00
N LEU A 105 -1.75 2.32 -17.87
CA LEU A 105 -2.90 1.49 -17.47
C LEU A 105 -2.47 0.33 -16.58
N ARG A 106 -1.38 -0.36 -16.96
CA ARG A 106 -0.84 -1.46 -16.14
C ARG A 106 -0.39 -0.95 -14.77
N ARG A 107 0.32 0.16 -14.73
CA ARG A 107 0.79 0.76 -13.47
C ARG A 107 -0.38 1.18 -12.58
N THR A 108 -1.39 1.82 -13.15
CA THR A 108 -2.62 2.19 -12.42
C THR A 108 -3.33 0.97 -11.86
N ALA A 109 -3.44 -0.12 -12.64
CA ALA A 109 -4.02 -1.36 -12.16
C ALA A 109 -3.22 -1.96 -10.99
N VAL A 110 -1.88 -1.98 -11.06
CA VAL A 110 -1.01 -2.40 -9.94
C VAL A 110 -1.28 -1.54 -8.71
N THR A 111 -1.24 -0.21 -8.86
CA THR A 111 -1.45 0.72 -7.74
C THR A 111 -2.82 0.52 -7.09
N PHE A 112 -3.89 0.35 -7.87
CA PHE A 112 -5.22 0.09 -7.32
C PHE A 112 -5.28 -1.23 -6.56
N LEU A 113 -4.71 -2.29 -7.13
CA LEU A 113 -4.69 -3.59 -6.46
C LEU A 113 -3.87 -3.55 -5.16
N ASP A 114 -2.67 -2.96 -5.19
CA ASP A 114 -1.83 -2.82 -4.00
C ASP A 114 -2.55 -1.99 -2.91
N THR A 115 -3.27 -0.93 -3.30
CA THR A 115 -3.97 -0.06 -2.35
C THR A 115 -5.20 -0.73 -1.73
N TYR A 116 -5.99 -1.50 -2.51
CA TYR A 116 -7.30 -1.99 -2.05
C TYR A 116 -7.29 -3.45 -1.60
N VAL A 117 -6.39 -4.27 -2.11
CA VAL A 117 -6.31 -5.70 -1.76
C VAL A 117 -4.96 -6.15 -1.22
N GLY A 118 -3.97 -5.26 -1.20
CA GLY A 118 -2.61 -5.55 -0.76
C GLY A 118 -1.69 -6.12 -1.85
N HIS A 119 -0.38 -6.01 -1.65
CA HIS A 119 0.62 -6.30 -2.67
C HIS A 119 0.62 -7.78 -3.12
N GLY A 120 0.61 -8.72 -2.16
CA GLY A 120 0.64 -10.17 -2.46
C GLY A 120 -0.61 -10.62 -3.20
N ALA A 121 -1.79 -10.22 -2.72
CA ALA A 121 -3.07 -10.48 -3.37
C ALA A 121 -3.15 -9.82 -4.75
N GLY A 122 -2.72 -8.55 -4.86
CA GLY A 122 -2.68 -7.80 -6.12
C GLY A 122 -1.81 -8.46 -7.18
N ALA A 123 -0.62 -8.92 -6.82
CA ALA A 123 0.29 -9.63 -7.72
C ALA A 123 -0.33 -10.93 -8.26
N ARG A 124 -1.03 -11.69 -7.42
CA ARG A 124 -1.71 -12.93 -7.83
C ARG A 124 -2.89 -12.67 -8.75
N ILE A 125 -3.70 -11.65 -8.48
CA ILE A 125 -4.81 -11.23 -9.35
C ILE A 125 -4.26 -10.82 -10.73
N LEU A 126 -3.19 -10.03 -10.78
CA LEU A 126 -2.54 -9.62 -12.04
C LEU A 126 -1.92 -10.79 -12.82
N SER A 127 -1.49 -11.86 -12.14
CA SER A 127 -0.99 -13.08 -12.78
C SER A 127 -2.10 -14.02 -13.27
N GLY A 128 -3.37 -13.63 -13.11
CA GLY A 128 -4.53 -14.36 -13.64
C GLY A 128 -5.22 -15.30 -12.66
N HIS A 129 -4.85 -15.28 -11.38
CA HIS A 129 -5.55 -16.03 -10.32
C HIS A 129 -6.81 -15.26 -9.90
N ILE A 130 -7.86 -15.32 -10.73
CA ILE A 130 -9.09 -14.53 -10.57
C ILE A 130 -10.35 -15.37 -10.49
N LYS A 131 -10.23 -16.69 -10.44
CA LYS A 131 -11.39 -17.58 -10.39
C LYS A 131 -11.82 -17.81 -8.95
N ARG A 132 -13.13 -17.87 -8.74
CA ARG A 132 -13.72 -18.32 -7.47
C ARG A 132 -13.19 -19.70 -7.12
N GLY A 133 -12.73 -19.87 -5.86
CA GLY A 133 -12.18 -21.12 -5.37
C GLY A 133 -10.71 -21.37 -5.79
N ASP A 134 -10.08 -20.39 -6.46
CA ASP A 134 -8.63 -20.42 -6.69
C ASP A 134 -7.92 -20.09 -5.38
N VAL A 135 -7.68 -21.11 -4.59
CA VAL A 135 -7.06 -21.04 -3.26
C VAL A 135 -5.85 -21.98 -3.20
N GLN A 136 -4.89 -21.64 -2.37
CA GLN A 136 -3.77 -22.52 -2.02
C GLN A 136 -3.67 -22.68 -0.51
N GLU A 137 -3.19 -23.82 -0.07
CA GLU A 137 -2.76 -23.99 1.32
C GLU A 137 -1.42 -23.33 1.52
N ILE A 138 -1.34 -22.49 2.56
CA ILE A 138 -0.08 -21.88 3.01
C ILE A 138 0.03 -22.01 4.52
N ASP A 139 1.25 -22.09 5.01
CA ASP A 139 1.54 -21.98 6.43
C ASP A 139 1.86 -20.51 6.74
N ALA A 140 1.26 -19.95 7.79
CA ALA A 140 1.44 -18.56 8.17
C ALA A 140 1.27 -18.35 9.67
N VAL A 141 1.88 -17.29 10.20
CA VAL A 141 1.48 -16.71 11.48
C VAL A 141 0.38 -15.70 11.21
N ILE A 142 -0.74 -15.86 11.88
CA ILE A 142 -1.90 -14.99 11.79
C ILE A 142 -1.83 -13.93 12.87
N LEU A 143 -2.04 -12.67 12.49
CA LEU A 143 -2.21 -11.53 13.38
C LEU A 143 -3.62 -11.00 13.22
N ALA A 144 -4.39 -11.04 14.32
CA ALA A 144 -5.68 -10.37 14.42
C ALA A 144 -5.57 -9.21 15.41
N ALA A 145 -6.03 -8.04 15.04
CA ALA A 145 -5.99 -6.85 15.88
C ALA A 145 -7.32 -6.14 15.87
N ASP A 146 -7.69 -5.51 16.99
CA ASP A 146 -8.93 -4.76 17.13
C ASP A 146 -8.77 -3.55 18.06
N LEU A 147 -9.40 -2.43 17.69
CA LEU A 147 -9.34 -1.16 18.42
C LEU A 147 -10.26 -1.19 19.64
N ARG A 148 -9.77 -0.83 20.79
CA ARG A 148 -10.55 -0.85 22.02
C ARG A 148 -11.39 0.41 22.20
N GLY A 149 -12.65 0.19 22.61
CA GLY A 149 -13.58 1.27 22.95
C GLY A 149 -14.13 2.04 21.74
N PHE A 150 -13.92 1.53 20.52
CA PHE A 150 -14.32 2.20 19.30
C PHE A 150 -15.85 2.45 19.20
N THR A 151 -16.69 1.49 19.62
CA THR A 151 -18.15 1.69 19.66
C THR A 151 -18.57 2.87 20.52
N GLY A 152 -17.92 3.07 21.67
CA GLY A 152 -18.16 4.26 22.53
C GLY A 152 -17.68 5.55 21.88
N TYR A 153 -16.53 5.49 21.18
CA TYR A 153 -15.97 6.63 20.47
C TYR A 153 -16.89 7.08 19.32
N THR A 154 -17.37 6.16 18.50
CA THR A 154 -18.31 6.46 17.39
C THR A 154 -19.63 7.08 17.86
N ALA A 155 -20.09 6.74 19.07
CA ALA A 155 -21.31 7.28 19.63
C ALA A 155 -21.17 8.75 20.11
N SER A 156 -19.94 9.25 20.33
CA SER A 156 -19.66 10.56 20.93
C SER A 156 -18.93 11.54 19.99
N HIS A 157 -18.47 11.10 18.82
CA HIS A 157 -17.68 11.90 17.88
C HIS A 157 -18.33 11.96 16.50
N ASP A 158 -17.99 12.99 15.72
CA ASP A 158 -18.46 13.10 14.35
C ASP A 158 -17.73 12.12 13.40
N GLY A 159 -18.33 11.90 12.22
CA GLY A 159 -17.81 10.92 11.26
C GLY A 159 -16.39 11.23 10.75
N ALA A 160 -15.98 12.49 10.67
CA ALA A 160 -14.65 12.87 10.21
C ALA A 160 -13.60 12.49 11.28
N GLN A 161 -13.87 12.78 12.53
CA GLN A 161 -13.01 12.39 13.67
C GLN A 161 -12.89 10.87 13.80
N VAL A 162 -13.99 10.15 13.58
CA VAL A 162 -13.99 8.67 13.59
C VAL A 162 -13.08 8.12 12.50
N VAL A 163 -13.17 8.63 11.28
CA VAL A 163 -12.32 8.19 10.15
C VAL A 163 -10.86 8.56 10.38
N GLU A 164 -10.57 9.77 10.88
CA GLU A 164 -9.21 10.20 11.20
C GLU A 164 -8.56 9.31 12.26
N ARG A 165 -9.30 8.96 13.32
CA ARG A 165 -8.83 8.04 14.35
C ARG A 165 -8.54 6.64 13.81
N LEU A 166 -9.41 6.10 12.94
CA LEU A 166 -9.18 4.81 12.30
C LEU A 166 -7.98 4.83 11.39
N ASN A 167 -7.81 5.87 10.58
CA ASN A 167 -6.65 6.00 9.71
C ASN A 167 -5.35 6.04 10.51
N ALA A 168 -5.30 6.87 11.57
CA ALA A 168 -4.14 6.92 12.46
C ALA A 168 -3.83 5.57 13.11
N PHE A 169 -4.85 4.84 13.54
CA PHE A 169 -4.71 3.50 14.11
C PHE A 169 -4.15 2.51 13.08
N PHE A 170 -4.70 2.48 11.88
CA PHE A 170 -4.25 1.57 10.83
C PHE A 170 -2.84 1.93 10.33
N ASP A 171 -2.49 3.20 10.18
CA ASP A 171 -1.14 3.61 9.79
C ASP A 171 -0.09 3.10 10.79
N ILE A 172 -0.39 3.15 12.10
CA ILE A 172 0.49 2.65 13.15
C ILE A 172 0.63 1.12 13.11
N LEU A 173 -0.45 0.38 12.80
CA LEU A 173 -0.40 -1.08 12.75
C LEU A 173 0.22 -1.62 11.46
N VAL A 174 -0.10 -1.03 10.31
CA VAL A 174 0.29 -1.53 9.00
C VAL A 174 1.80 -1.42 8.77
N ALA A 175 2.42 -0.31 9.19
CA ALA A 175 3.84 -0.06 8.97
C ALA A 175 4.73 -1.18 9.53
N PRO A 176 4.71 -1.54 10.84
CA PRO A 176 5.57 -2.57 11.38
C PRO A 176 5.27 -3.98 10.85
N ILE A 177 4.02 -4.26 10.42
CA ILE A 177 3.65 -5.52 9.76
C ILE A 177 4.36 -5.62 8.41
N THR A 178 4.24 -4.58 7.58
CA THR A 178 4.78 -4.55 6.22
C THR A 178 6.32 -4.56 6.22
N GLU A 179 6.95 -3.82 7.11
CA GLU A 179 8.41 -3.77 7.29
C GLU A 179 9.03 -5.15 7.60
N ARG A 180 8.23 -6.06 8.20
CA ARG A 180 8.63 -7.43 8.53
C ARG A 180 8.09 -8.49 7.57
N ASN A 181 7.73 -8.07 6.35
CA ASN A 181 7.17 -8.94 5.31
C ASN A 181 5.87 -9.65 5.73
N GLY A 182 5.10 -9.04 6.61
CA GLY A 182 3.70 -9.39 6.84
C GLY A 182 2.80 -8.79 5.77
N GLU A 183 1.67 -9.40 5.54
CA GLU A 183 0.66 -8.96 4.56
C GLU A 183 -0.66 -8.69 5.28
N VAL A 184 -1.15 -7.45 5.18
CA VAL A 184 -2.49 -7.08 5.66
C VAL A 184 -3.49 -7.56 4.63
N LEU A 185 -4.40 -8.43 5.03
CA LEU A 185 -5.40 -9.03 4.15
C LEU A 185 -6.67 -8.20 4.05
N LYS A 186 -7.10 -7.65 5.17
CA LYS A 186 -8.31 -6.82 5.22
C LYS A 186 -8.44 -6.05 6.53
N PHE A 187 -9.15 -4.96 6.44
CA PHE A 187 -9.69 -4.25 7.60
C PHE A 187 -11.09 -4.79 7.92
N THR A 188 -11.38 -5.02 9.19
CA THR A 188 -12.63 -5.63 9.68
C THR A 188 -13.36 -4.66 10.61
N GLY A 189 -13.83 -3.55 10.03
CA GLY A 189 -14.39 -2.45 10.81
C GLY A 189 -13.29 -1.66 11.51
N ASP A 190 -13.17 -1.83 12.81
CA ASP A 190 -12.15 -1.23 13.67
C ASP A 190 -10.95 -2.17 13.96
N GLY A 191 -10.90 -3.31 13.28
CA GLY A 191 -9.82 -4.28 13.38
C GLY A 191 -9.11 -4.54 12.05
N LEU A 192 -8.07 -5.36 12.09
CA LEU A 192 -7.39 -5.87 10.91
C LEU A 192 -7.00 -7.35 11.07
N LEU A 193 -6.89 -8.00 9.91
CA LEU A 193 -6.32 -9.35 9.78
C LEU A 193 -5.08 -9.28 8.91
N ALA A 194 -3.97 -9.79 9.43
CA ALA A 194 -2.71 -9.90 8.69
C ALA A 194 -2.12 -11.30 8.83
N ILE A 195 -1.23 -11.65 7.91
CA ILE A 195 -0.48 -12.90 7.93
C ILE A 195 1.02 -12.66 7.73
N PHE A 196 1.83 -13.55 8.27
CA PHE A 196 3.27 -13.65 8.02
C PHE A 196 3.53 -15.04 7.42
N PRO A 197 3.50 -15.19 6.09
CA PRO A 197 3.62 -16.48 5.43
C PRO A 197 5.04 -17.04 5.53
N PHE A 198 5.15 -18.37 5.53
CA PHE A 198 6.43 -19.09 5.45
C PHE A 198 6.27 -20.37 4.64
N GLU A 199 7.37 -20.83 4.04
CA GLU A 199 7.37 -22.01 3.18
C GLU A 199 7.97 -23.23 3.88
N ARG A 200 8.91 -23.03 4.80
CA ARG A 200 9.62 -24.09 5.50
C ARG A 200 9.34 -24.01 6.98
N GLU A 201 9.11 -25.14 7.62
CA GLU A 201 8.88 -25.22 9.06
C GLU A 201 10.05 -24.63 9.88
N ALA A 202 11.27 -24.72 9.37
CA ALA A 202 12.43 -24.08 9.98
C ALA A 202 12.33 -22.54 10.08
N ASP A 203 11.48 -21.91 9.28
CA ASP A 203 11.28 -20.47 9.28
C ASP A 203 10.18 -20.01 10.26
N LEU A 204 9.39 -20.95 10.81
CA LEU A 204 8.26 -20.65 11.71
C LEU A 204 8.68 -19.79 12.91
N GLY A 205 9.74 -20.18 13.63
CA GLY A 205 10.21 -19.42 14.78
C GLY A 205 10.60 -17.99 14.44
N GLN A 206 11.22 -17.77 13.27
CA GLN A 206 11.54 -16.42 12.80
C GLN A 206 10.27 -15.62 12.46
N ARG A 207 9.29 -16.25 11.81
CA ARG A 207 8.01 -15.58 11.48
C ARG A 207 7.20 -15.25 12.72
N CYS A 208 7.23 -16.09 13.74
CA CYS A 208 6.65 -15.77 15.05
C CYS A 208 7.34 -14.54 15.68
N ARG A 209 8.68 -14.46 15.64
CA ARG A 209 9.42 -13.29 16.12
C ARG A 209 9.07 -12.01 15.31
N ASP A 210 8.98 -12.12 13.98
CA ASP A 210 8.62 -10.99 13.11
C ASP A 210 7.23 -10.46 13.47
N ALA A 211 6.25 -11.35 13.64
CA ALA A 211 4.88 -11.01 14.02
C ALA A 211 4.80 -10.43 15.44
N LEU A 212 5.53 -10.99 16.41
CA LEU A 212 5.58 -10.48 17.78
C LEU A 212 6.21 -9.08 17.83
N ASN A 213 7.33 -8.89 17.15
CA ASN A 213 7.99 -7.59 17.09
C ASN A 213 7.10 -6.54 16.42
N ALA A 214 6.38 -6.89 15.34
CA ALA A 214 5.41 -5.99 14.71
C ALA A 214 4.30 -5.58 15.69
N ALA A 215 3.76 -6.55 16.44
CA ALA A 215 2.73 -6.29 17.44
C ALA A 215 3.23 -5.41 18.61
N GLN A 216 4.45 -5.64 19.07
CA GLN A 216 5.06 -4.87 20.17
C GLN A 216 5.33 -3.43 19.74
N ASP A 217 5.94 -3.21 18.57
CA ASP A 217 6.20 -1.88 18.01
C ASP A 217 4.90 -1.10 17.79
N ALA A 218 3.84 -1.78 17.30
CA ALA A 218 2.52 -1.15 17.16
C ALA A 218 1.94 -0.71 18.49
N ILE A 219 1.96 -1.56 19.53
CA ILE A 219 1.47 -1.21 20.87
C ILE A 219 2.29 -0.05 21.48
N GLU A 220 3.61 -0.05 21.32
CA GLU A 220 4.48 1.01 21.80
C GLU A 220 4.16 2.34 21.11
N ALA A 221 4.02 2.33 19.78
CA ALA A 221 3.68 3.51 19.00
C ALA A 221 2.28 4.07 19.35
N LEU A 222 1.29 3.20 19.62
CA LEU A 222 -0.04 3.61 20.05
C LEU A 222 -0.03 4.30 21.43
N THR A 223 0.86 3.89 22.33
CA THR A 223 0.98 4.49 23.66
C THR A 223 1.75 5.80 23.65
N GLY A 224 2.62 6.01 22.66
CA GLY A 224 3.45 7.22 22.51
C GLY A 224 2.94 8.25 21.48
N ALA A 225 1.79 8.01 20.83
CA ALA A 225 1.31 8.85 19.74
C ALA A 225 1.00 10.29 20.21
N PRO A 226 1.73 11.32 19.70
CA PRO A 226 1.47 12.71 20.07
C PRO A 226 0.19 13.22 19.41
N GLY A 227 -0.64 13.94 20.18
CA GLY A 227 -1.73 14.74 19.61
C GLY A 227 -3.14 14.18 19.74
N THR A 228 -3.34 13.05 20.42
CA THR A 228 -4.67 12.59 20.82
C THR A 228 -4.83 12.73 22.32
N ASP A 229 -5.85 13.49 22.77
CA ASP A 229 -6.19 13.61 24.21
C ASP A 229 -6.60 12.26 24.83
N GLU A 230 -6.82 11.24 24.01
CA GLU A 230 -7.17 9.89 24.41
C GLU A 230 -6.17 8.86 23.87
N VAL A 231 -5.64 8.04 24.78
CA VAL A 231 -4.77 6.91 24.45
C VAL A 231 -5.51 5.90 23.56
N ILE A 232 -5.00 5.66 22.36
CA ILE A 232 -5.50 4.58 21.48
C ILE A 232 -5.05 3.25 22.08
N ARG A 233 -5.98 2.36 22.38
CA ARG A 233 -5.70 1.02 22.90
C ARG A 233 -6.10 -0.02 21.88
N CYS A 234 -5.29 -1.07 21.75
CA CYS A 234 -5.49 -2.17 20.81
C CYS A 234 -5.33 -3.50 21.52
N GLY A 235 -6.06 -4.52 21.06
CA GLY A 235 -5.80 -5.91 21.36
C GLY A 235 -5.25 -6.60 20.12
N ILE A 236 -4.17 -7.36 20.27
CA ILE A 236 -3.54 -8.12 19.21
C ILE A 236 -3.45 -9.58 19.63
N ALA A 237 -3.79 -10.49 18.71
CA ALA A 237 -3.61 -11.92 18.92
C ALA A 237 -2.74 -12.53 17.83
N LEU A 238 -1.87 -13.47 18.22
CA LEU A 238 -0.94 -14.16 17.32
C LEU A 238 -1.12 -15.68 17.44
N HIS A 239 -1.25 -16.34 16.29
CA HIS A 239 -1.36 -17.80 16.21
C HIS A 239 -0.77 -18.31 14.90
N PRO A 240 0.11 -19.33 14.91
CA PRO A 240 0.62 -19.96 13.71
C PRO A 240 -0.30 -21.09 13.25
N GLY A 241 -0.43 -21.28 11.95
CA GLY A 241 -1.15 -22.41 11.43
C GLY A 241 -1.36 -22.38 9.92
N ARG A 242 -1.96 -23.46 9.43
CA ARG A 242 -2.28 -23.61 8.01
C ARG A 242 -3.58 -22.93 7.65
N VAL A 243 -3.59 -22.23 6.53
CA VAL A 243 -4.77 -21.51 6.00
C VAL A 243 -4.94 -21.76 4.51
N LEU A 244 -6.18 -21.66 4.05
CA LEU A 244 -6.50 -21.54 2.63
C LEU A 244 -6.46 -20.06 2.26
N PHE A 245 -5.57 -19.70 1.35
CA PHE A 245 -5.32 -18.33 0.92
C PHE A 245 -5.67 -18.16 -0.55
N GLY A 246 -6.57 -17.25 -0.87
CA GLY A 246 -7.00 -17.00 -2.25
C GLY A 246 -8.41 -16.43 -2.36
N ASN A 247 -9.06 -16.69 -3.50
CA ASN A 247 -10.34 -16.10 -3.90
C ASN A 247 -11.53 -16.82 -3.29
N VAL A 248 -12.25 -16.15 -2.42
CA VAL A 248 -13.45 -16.63 -1.74
C VAL A 248 -14.60 -15.64 -1.97
N GLY A 249 -15.80 -16.13 -2.28
CA GLY A 249 -16.96 -15.25 -2.42
C GLY A 249 -18.02 -15.76 -3.36
N SER A 250 -18.76 -14.85 -3.98
CA SER A 250 -19.82 -15.12 -4.96
C SER A 250 -19.28 -15.00 -6.40
N ASP A 251 -20.12 -15.33 -7.38
CA ASP A 251 -19.77 -15.19 -8.79
C ASP A 251 -19.59 -13.72 -9.21
N SER A 252 -20.20 -12.78 -8.47
CA SER A 252 -20.15 -11.35 -8.77
C SER A 252 -19.18 -10.55 -7.89
N ARG A 253 -18.71 -11.14 -6.77
CA ARG A 253 -17.80 -10.47 -5.83
C ARG A 253 -16.91 -11.48 -5.13
N LEU A 254 -15.62 -11.30 -5.25
CA LEU A 254 -14.58 -12.09 -4.60
C LEU A 254 -13.82 -11.23 -3.60
N ASP A 255 -13.50 -11.83 -2.47
CA ASP A 255 -12.50 -11.33 -1.53
C ASP A 255 -11.25 -12.21 -1.64
N PHE A 256 -10.10 -11.59 -1.72
CA PHE A 256 -8.82 -12.30 -1.62
C PHE A 256 -8.42 -12.32 -0.14
N THR A 257 -8.45 -13.49 0.48
CA THR A 257 -8.31 -13.59 1.94
C THR A 257 -7.76 -14.96 2.37
N ALA A 258 -7.43 -15.06 3.66
CA ALA A 258 -7.11 -16.33 4.32
C ALA A 258 -8.34 -16.81 5.09
N ILE A 259 -8.61 -18.12 5.00
CA ILE A 259 -9.63 -18.81 5.79
C ILE A 259 -9.06 -20.09 6.39
N GLY A 260 -9.56 -20.49 7.54
CA GLY A 260 -9.15 -21.73 8.19
C GLY A 260 -9.28 -21.68 9.71
N GLU A 261 -8.98 -22.80 10.33
CA GLU A 261 -9.04 -22.94 11.79
C GLU A 261 -8.09 -21.94 12.48
N ALA A 262 -6.88 -21.74 11.91
CA ALA A 262 -5.89 -20.82 12.45
C ALA A 262 -6.37 -19.36 12.46
N VAL A 263 -7.10 -18.92 11.43
CA VAL A 263 -7.69 -17.57 11.41
C VAL A 263 -8.76 -17.44 12.49
N ASN A 264 -9.59 -18.47 12.66
CA ASN A 264 -10.62 -18.49 13.70
C ASN A 264 -9.98 -18.48 15.10
N MET A 265 -8.87 -19.22 15.31
CA MET A 265 -8.13 -19.22 16.57
C MET A 265 -7.62 -17.82 16.90
N ALA A 266 -6.93 -17.15 15.98
CA ALA A 266 -6.44 -15.79 16.17
C ALA A 266 -7.57 -14.82 16.53
N ALA A 267 -8.69 -14.89 15.82
CA ALA A 267 -9.87 -14.05 16.10
C ALA A 267 -10.48 -14.31 17.49
N ARG A 268 -10.47 -15.57 17.97
CA ARG A 268 -10.96 -15.89 19.32
C ARG A 268 -10.00 -15.41 20.41
N LEU A 269 -8.69 -15.55 20.20
CA LEU A 269 -7.69 -15.01 21.10
C LEU A 269 -7.75 -13.48 21.19
N GLU A 270 -8.02 -12.82 20.07
CA GLU A 270 -8.19 -11.36 20.02
C GLU A 270 -9.40 -10.93 20.88
N ALA A 271 -10.53 -11.63 20.77
CA ALA A 271 -11.68 -11.36 21.61
C ALA A 271 -11.37 -11.53 23.12
N VAL A 272 -10.61 -12.58 23.50
CA VAL A 272 -10.13 -12.78 24.89
C VAL A 272 -9.21 -11.62 25.30
N ALA A 273 -8.32 -11.14 24.42
CA ALA A 273 -7.49 -9.96 24.71
C ALA A 273 -8.35 -8.73 25.04
N GLY A 274 -9.50 -8.59 24.34
CA GLY A 274 -10.50 -7.58 24.61
C GLY A 274 -11.12 -7.66 26.00
N GLU A 275 -11.62 -8.82 26.32
CA GLU A 275 -12.28 -9.08 27.62
C GLU A 275 -11.32 -8.86 28.80
N LEU A 276 -10.04 -9.23 28.64
CA LEU A 276 -9.03 -9.11 29.69
C LEU A 276 -8.31 -7.75 29.70
N GLY A 277 -8.52 -6.90 28.73
CA GLY A 277 -7.81 -5.63 28.59
C GLY A 277 -6.32 -5.78 28.31
N ARG A 278 -5.91 -6.91 27.70
CA ARG A 278 -4.51 -7.21 27.37
C ARG A 278 -4.14 -6.66 25.99
N GLY A 279 -2.91 -6.16 25.83
CA GLY A 279 -2.40 -5.65 24.55
C GLY A 279 -2.08 -6.78 23.56
N ILE A 280 -1.34 -7.79 23.98
CA ILE A 280 -0.94 -8.91 23.12
C ILE A 280 -1.23 -10.24 23.82
N LEU A 281 -1.92 -11.15 23.11
CA LEU A 281 -2.10 -12.53 23.49
C LEU A 281 -1.60 -13.47 22.39
N VAL A 282 -1.10 -14.62 22.79
CA VAL A 282 -0.60 -15.65 21.87
C VAL A 282 -1.14 -17.03 22.26
N SER A 283 -1.23 -17.92 21.29
CA SER A 283 -1.50 -19.33 21.56
C SER A 283 -0.26 -20.05 22.13
N ALA A 284 -0.47 -21.24 22.70
CA ALA A 284 0.64 -22.08 23.17
C ALA A 284 1.56 -22.48 22.02
N GLU A 285 1.01 -22.83 20.86
CA GLU A 285 1.75 -23.20 19.65
C GLU A 285 2.65 -22.06 19.15
N PHE A 286 2.18 -20.82 19.29
CA PHE A 286 2.99 -19.64 18.95
C PHE A 286 4.15 -19.46 19.91
N ALA A 287 3.89 -19.55 21.22
CA ALA A 287 4.93 -19.39 22.24
C ALA A 287 6.01 -20.48 22.16
N ASP A 288 5.60 -21.73 21.91
CA ASP A 288 6.51 -22.86 21.72
C ASP A 288 7.40 -22.67 20.47
N ALA A 289 6.83 -22.15 19.38
CA ALA A 289 7.56 -21.93 18.13
C ALA A 289 8.50 -20.72 18.19
N GLU A 290 8.08 -19.64 18.85
CA GLU A 290 8.88 -18.41 19.01
C GLU A 290 10.04 -18.63 19.99
N GLY A 291 9.79 -19.35 21.08
CA GLY A 291 10.81 -19.79 22.05
C GLY A 291 11.24 -18.75 23.07
N GLY A 292 10.50 -17.64 23.22
CA GLY A 292 10.73 -16.61 24.23
C GLY A 292 10.04 -16.88 25.57
N ASP A 293 10.04 -15.87 26.42
CA ASP A 293 9.44 -15.94 27.75
C ASP A 293 8.00 -15.40 27.75
N TYR A 294 7.08 -16.21 28.26
CA TYR A 294 5.65 -15.91 28.29
C TYR A 294 5.06 -16.17 29.69
N GLU A 295 4.13 -15.31 30.10
CA GLU A 295 3.28 -15.58 31.25
C GLU A 295 2.01 -16.34 30.85
N ALA A 296 1.58 -17.29 31.63
CA ALA A 296 0.31 -17.99 31.46
C ALA A 296 -0.83 -17.05 31.92
N VAL A 297 -1.72 -16.68 30.99
CA VAL A 297 -2.89 -15.85 31.30
C VAL A 297 -4.04 -16.71 31.82
N GLY A 298 -4.18 -17.92 31.29
CA GLY A 298 -5.19 -18.88 31.71
C GLY A 298 -5.52 -19.90 30.63
N GLU A 299 -6.52 -20.73 30.93
CA GLU A 299 -7.12 -21.66 29.99
C GLU A 299 -8.55 -21.19 29.66
N PHE A 300 -8.88 -21.12 28.37
CA PHE A 300 -10.13 -20.54 27.89
C PHE A 300 -10.84 -21.50 26.96
N LYS A 301 -12.16 -21.63 27.16
CA LYS A 301 -13.04 -22.33 26.23
C LYS A 301 -13.37 -21.44 25.06
N LEU A 302 -12.68 -21.62 23.94
CA LEU A 302 -12.88 -20.82 22.74
C LEU A 302 -14.02 -21.38 21.89
N LYS A 303 -14.93 -20.52 21.43
CA LYS A 303 -16.07 -20.94 20.63
C LYS A 303 -15.63 -21.60 19.32
N GLY A 304 -16.06 -22.85 19.09
CA GLY A 304 -15.73 -23.62 17.89
C GLY A 304 -14.49 -24.49 18.03
N PHE A 305 -13.89 -24.55 19.21
CA PHE A 305 -12.76 -25.42 19.53
C PHE A 305 -13.11 -26.38 20.66
N ASP A 306 -12.62 -27.60 20.55
CA ASP A 306 -12.81 -28.62 21.59
C ASP A 306 -11.82 -28.39 22.76
N GLY A 307 -12.35 -28.52 24.00
CA GLY A 307 -11.56 -28.35 25.22
C GLY A 307 -11.23 -26.88 25.52
N GLU A 308 -10.36 -26.73 26.53
CA GLU A 308 -9.78 -25.40 26.88
C GLU A 308 -8.45 -25.22 26.17
N ARG A 309 -8.16 -23.98 25.83
CA ARG A 309 -6.91 -23.60 25.18
C ARG A 309 -6.09 -22.70 26.09
N LYS A 310 -4.83 -23.04 26.24
CA LYS A 310 -3.89 -22.24 27.01
C LYS A 310 -3.58 -20.96 26.25
N VAL A 311 -3.76 -19.83 26.92
CA VAL A 311 -3.50 -18.50 26.41
C VAL A 311 -2.35 -17.87 27.19
N LEU A 312 -1.45 -17.24 26.46
CA LEU A 312 -0.21 -16.69 26.99
C LEU A 312 -0.08 -15.21 26.57
N ALA A 313 0.68 -14.44 27.36
CA ALA A 313 1.08 -13.10 27.02
C ALA A 313 2.60 -12.99 27.02
N PRO A 314 3.23 -12.29 26.07
CA PRO A 314 4.67 -12.05 26.13
C PRO A 314 5.00 -11.22 27.37
N LEU A 315 6.13 -11.55 28.04
CA LEU A 315 6.63 -10.70 29.10
C LEU A 315 7.04 -9.34 28.53
N ALA A 316 6.74 -8.26 29.27
CA ALA A 316 7.13 -6.92 28.86
C ALA A 316 8.66 -6.85 28.69
N ARG A 317 9.09 -6.21 27.59
CA ARG A 317 10.51 -5.91 27.37
C ARG A 317 11.02 -4.89 28.35
#